data_da68246257ba71daaf72cb00e1a5bffb
#
_entry.id   da68246257ba71daaf72cb00e1a5bffb
#
_cell.length_a   1.000
_cell.length_b   1.000
_cell.length_c   1.000
_cell.angle_alpha   90.00
_cell.angle_beta   90.00
_cell.angle_gamma   90.00
#
_symmetry.space_group_name_H-M   'P 1'
#
loop_
_entity.id
_entity.type
_entity.pdbx_description
1 polymer ?
#
loop_
_entity_poly.entity_id
_entity_poly.type
_entity_poly.pdbx_seq_one_letter_code
_entity_poly.pdbx_strand_id
1 'polypeptide(L)'
;MADLGQVFTKGNVARYMVSLFDLPKQAAIMDPCFGAGSFLDALIEYEYENVTACEMDTILFENTKEKYQQYKLINGDFLIYNASNAYDGIVMNPPYIRQEKIDELEAYGITKERLRSNSIFSGLPSTANMYMYFIMKAIDLLKNDGQLIVIFPSSWMKAKSGIEFQKTMLSKCGIENQIHIHGDVFEREALVDVVILKLVKGKMDIDTVEEYLESKDGELQSVSIRDDKAFEEFAYPFSKLATIKRGLTTGCNEMYINPDLLCEDGGCFKPIISSPKSIDGYTTLNARLDRLFCPVEDAVSDEISSYLDFWKNKIIQEQKPKTLYMKVNSSDKWYEIREICGE
;
A
#
# COMPACT_ATOMS: atom_id res chain seq x y z
N MET A 1 6.74 -13.11 14.19
CA MET A 1 5.36 -12.57 14.17
C MET A 1 5.10 -12.05 12.77
N ALA A 2 3.89 -12.24 12.24
CA ALA A 2 3.52 -11.64 10.95
C ALA A 2 3.55 -10.10 11.09
N ASP A 3 3.96 -9.42 10.01
CA ASP A 3 3.91 -7.96 9.94
C ASP A 3 2.45 -7.50 9.81
N LEU A 4 1.93 -6.85 10.85
CA LEU A 4 0.56 -6.35 10.87
C LEU A 4 0.36 -5.07 10.04
N GLY A 5 1.37 -4.61 9.31
CA GLY A 5 1.28 -3.42 8.45
C GLY A 5 0.99 -2.12 9.21
N GLN A 6 1.40 -2.06 10.48
CA GLN A 6 1.13 -0.93 11.38
C GLN A 6 1.95 0.29 10.97
N VAL A 7 1.26 1.40 10.71
CA VAL A 7 1.83 2.71 10.43
C VAL A 7 1.13 3.72 11.34
N PHE A 8 1.87 4.37 12.22
CA PHE A 8 1.29 5.28 13.22
C PHE A 8 1.20 6.71 12.68
N THR A 9 0.00 7.27 12.72
CA THR A 9 -0.28 8.64 12.29
C THR A 9 0.25 9.65 13.32
N LYS A 10 0.92 10.71 12.87
CA LYS A 10 1.35 11.80 13.77
C LYS A 10 0.17 12.57 14.35
N GLY A 11 0.35 13.09 15.56
CA GLY A 11 -0.71 13.76 16.30
C GLY A 11 -1.30 14.99 15.60
N ASN A 12 -0.51 15.78 14.84
CA ASN A 12 -1.01 16.91 14.06
C ASN A 12 -1.94 16.45 12.93
N VAL A 13 -1.60 15.35 12.24
CA VAL A 13 -2.43 14.77 11.17
C VAL A 13 -3.70 14.14 11.78
N ALA A 14 -3.57 13.44 12.90
CA ALA A 14 -4.73 12.86 13.60
C ALA A 14 -5.72 13.94 14.06
N ARG A 15 -5.24 15.07 14.62
CA ARG A 15 -6.08 16.23 14.97
C ARG A 15 -6.78 16.82 13.77
N TYR A 16 -6.06 17.02 12.67
CA TYR A 16 -6.66 17.51 11.43
C TYR A 16 -7.76 16.56 10.93
N MET A 17 -7.50 15.26 10.91
CA MET A 17 -8.51 14.28 10.49
C MET A 17 -9.76 14.31 11.39
N VAL A 18 -9.60 14.36 12.70
CA VAL A 18 -10.74 14.46 13.62
C VAL A 18 -11.49 15.79 13.48
N SER A 19 -10.80 16.88 13.13
CA SER A 19 -11.45 18.18 12.87
C SER A 19 -12.38 18.19 11.65
N LEU A 20 -12.23 17.22 10.75
CA LEU A 20 -13.12 17.10 9.58
C LEU A 20 -14.53 16.57 9.93
N PHE A 21 -14.75 16.08 11.14
CA PHE A 21 -16.09 15.65 11.56
C PHE A 21 -17.04 16.84 11.76
N ASP A 22 -18.19 16.79 11.12
CA ASP A 22 -19.34 17.68 11.35
C ASP A 22 -20.38 16.97 12.23
N LEU A 23 -19.95 16.48 13.38
CA LEU A 23 -20.76 15.65 14.26
C LEU A 23 -20.84 16.25 15.70
N PRO A 24 -21.98 16.09 16.39
CA PRO A 24 -22.08 16.52 17.80
C PRO A 24 -21.14 15.69 18.68
N LYS A 25 -20.75 16.23 19.84
CA LYS A 25 -19.78 15.60 20.77
C LYS A 25 -20.27 14.26 21.33
N GLN A 26 -21.57 14.04 21.36
CA GLN A 26 -22.24 12.81 21.81
C GLN A 26 -22.38 11.76 20.70
N ALA A 27 -21.96 12.09 19.47
CA ALA A 27 -22.01 11.16 18.34
C ALA A 27 -21.24 9.87 18.65
N ALA A 28 -21.78 8.75 18.21
CA ALA A 28 -21.11 7.47 18.33
C ALA A 28 -19.96 7.37 17.32
N ILE A 29 -18.73 7.43 17.80
CA ILE A 29 -17.52 7.40 16.99
C ILE A 29 -16.80 6.04 17.15
N MET A 30 -16.17 5.55 16.09
CA MET A 30 -15.29 4.38 16.15
C MET A 30 -13.91 4.67 15.56
N ASP A 31 -12.88 4.17 16.26
CA ASP A 31 -11.54 3.95 15.72
C ASP A 31 -11.27 2.44 15.61
N PRO A 32 -11.31 1.83 14.42
CA PRO A 32 -11.22 0.38 14.26
C PRO A 32 -9.83 -0.21 14.36
N CYS A 33 -8.78 0.59 14.50
CA CYS A 33 -7.38 0.16 14.57
C CYS A 33 -6.53 1.25 15.27
N PHE A 34 -6.84 1.48 16.56
CA PHE A 34 -6.36 2.67 17.27
C PHE A 34 -4.83 2.72 17.50
N GLY A 35 -4.12 1.59 17.36
CA GLY A 35 -2.67 1.55 17.44
C GLY A 35 -2.10 2.17 18.71
N ALA A 36 -1.24 3.18 18.57
CA ALA A 36 -0.68 3.94 19.67
C ALA A 36 -1.66 4.99 20.27
N GLY A 37 -2.83 5.17 19.66
CA GLY A 37 -3.89 6.04 20.17
C GLY A 37 -3.87 7.49 19.66
N SER A 38 -3.19 7.80 18.57
CA SER A 38 -3.13 9.17 18.03
C SER A 38 -4.52 9.76 17.75
N PHE A 39 -5.45 8.95 17.20
CA PHE A 39 -6.84 9.41 17.01
C PHE A 39 -7.61 9.50 18.32
N LEU A 40 -7.35 8.63 19.29
CA LEU A 40 -8.00 8.71 20.61
C LEU A 40 -7.57 9.98 21.34
N ASP A 41 -6.29 10.37 21.27
CA ASP A 41 -5.82 11.65 21.81
C ASP A 41 -6.54 12.84 21.14
N ALA A 42 -6.67 12.81 19.81
CA ALA A 42 -7.40 13.84 19.08
C ALA A 42 -8.89 13.85 19.43
N LEU A 43 -9.55 12.70 19.57
CA LEU A 43 -10.95 12.61 19.97
C LEU A 43 -11.19 13.15 21.37
N ILE A 44 -10.24 12.97 22.31
CA ILE A 44 -10.29 13.60 23.65
C ILE A 44 -10.18 15.11 23.53
N GLU A 45 -9.21 15.61 22.76
CA GLU A 45 -8.99 17.05 22.54
C GLU A 45 -10.22 17.74 21.94
N TYR A 46 -10.93 17.03 21.03
CA TYR A 46 -12.18 17.50 20.43
C TYR A 46 -13.43 17.15 21.27
N GLU A 47 -13.27 16.65 22.49
CA GLU A 47 -14.34 16.39 23.45
C GLU A 47 -15.44 15.41 22.97
N TYR A 48 -15.07 14.40 22.13
CA TYR A 48 -15.99 13.32 21.79
C TYR A 48 -16.11 12.34 22.96
N GLU A 49 -17.35 12.10 23.42
CA GLU A 49 -17.63 11.33 24.64
C GLU A 49 -17.93 9.85 24.39
N ASN A 50 -18.59 9.54 23.26
CA ASN A 50 -19.09 8.20 22.95
C ASN A 50 -18.20 7.50 21.91
N VAL A 51 -17.03 7.04 22.35
CA VAL A 51 -16.03 6.43 21.48
C VAL A 51 -15.88 4.95 21.77
N THR A 52 -15.90 4.15 20.69
CA THR A 52 -15.48 2.74 20.70
C THR A 52 -14.19 2.62 19.90
N ALA A 53 -13.19 1.91 20.43
CA ALA A 53 -11.94 1.70 19.72
C ALA A 53 -11.52 0.23 19.73
N CYS A 54 -10.98 -0.27 18.62
CA CYS A 54 -10.57 -1.65 18.45
C CYS A 54 -9.08 -1.72 18.10
N GLU A 55 -8.37 -2.71 18.69
CA GLU A 55 -6.98 -3.02 18.34
C GLU A 55 -6.79 -4.54 18.39
N MET A 56 -6.20 -5.09 17.31
CA MET A 56 -5.97 -6.51 17.19
C MET A 56 -4.68 -6.97 17.87
N ASP A 57 -3.65 -6.13 17.88
CA ASP A 57 -2.40 -6.40 18.57
C ASP A 57 -2.59 -6.33 20.08
N THR A 58 -2.61 -7.49 20.74
CA THR A 58 -2.83 -7.59 22.19
C THR A 58 -1.74 -6.88 23.00
N ILE A 59 -0.49 -6.88 22.53
CA ILE A 59 0.61 -6.20 23.25
C ILE A 59 0.39 -4.69 23.20
N LEU A 60 0.07 -4.17 22.03
CA LEU A 60 -0.19 -2.75 21.84
C LEU A 60 -1.45 -2.32 22.60
N PHE A 61 -2.51 -3.14 22.55
CA PHE A 61 -3.74 -2.93 23.32
C PHE A 61 -3.46 -2.82 24.84
N GLU A 62 -2.75 -3.80 25.42
CA GLU A 62 -2.42 -3.82 26.84
C GLU A 62 -1.57 -2.61 27.26
N ASN A 63 -0.63 -2.17 26.43
CA ASN A 63 0.22 -1.01 26.70
C ASN A 63 -0.54 0.32 26.63
N THR A 64 -1.69 0.37 25.96
CA THR A 64 -2.39 1.61 25.61
C THR A 64 -3.70 1.77 26.39
N LYS A 65 -4.38 0.67 26.74
CA LYS A 65 -5.74 0.66 27.29
C LYS A 65 -5.92 1.51 28.56
N GLU A 66 -4.91 1.59 29.44
CA GLU A 66 -5.02 2.35 30.67
C GLU A 66 -5.16 3.86 30.46
N LYS A 67 -4.59 4.36 29.36
CA LYS A 67 -4.66 5.79 29.01
C LYS A 67 -6.06 6.22 28.56
N TYR A 68 -6.88 5.29 28.05
CA TYR A 68 -8.17 5.60 27.39
C TYR A 68 -9.37 4.90 28.04
N GLN A 69 -9.32 4.71 29.38
CA GLN A 69 -10.37 4.01 30.15
C GLN A 69 -11.75 4.66 30.05
N GLN A 70 -11.84 5.94 29.69
CA GLN A 70 -13.11 6.64 29.46
C GLN A 70 -13.84 6.15 28.21
N TYR A 71 -13.16 5.43 27.31
CA TYR A 71 -13.72 4.92 26.08
C TYR A 71 -13.96 3.41 26.13
N LYS A 72 -14.83 2.92 25.26
CA LYS A 72 -15.05 1.48 25.10
C LYS A 72 -13.95 0.88 24.22
N LEU A 73 -13.01 0.16 24.85
CA LEU A 73 -11.90 -0.48 24.14
C LEU A 73 -12.17 -1.96 23.91
N ILE A 74 -11.79 -2.46 22.74
CA ILE A 74 -11.98 -3.84 22.29
C ILE A 74 -10.64 -4.37 21.80
N ASN A 75 -10.12 -5.44 22.41
CA ASN A 75 -9.01 -6.19 21.84
C ASN A 75 -9.56 -7.26 20.89
N GLY A 76 -9.40 -7.08 19.60
CA GLY A 76 -9.93 -8.01 18.61
C GLY A 76 -9.81 -7.57 17.17
N ASP A 77 -10.27 -8.44 16.27
CA ASP A 77 -10.27 -8.19 14.83
C ASP A 77 -11.51 -7.38 14.41
N PHE A 78 -11.28 -6.17 13.94
CA PHE A 78 -12.33 -5.29 13.41
C PHE A 78 -13.13 -5.90 12.26
N LEU A 79 -12.51 -6.70 11.39
CA LEU A 79 -13.20 -7.25 10.22
C LEU A 79 -14.32 -8.24 10.57
N ILE A 80 -14.26 -8.82 11.77
CA ILE A 80 -15.32 -9.69 12.30
C ILE A 80 -16.21 -9.01 13.33
N TYR A 81 -15.92 -7.76 13.69
CA TYR A 81 -16.75 -7.00 14.62
C TYR A 81 -18.18 -6.91 14.09
N ASN A 82 -19.13 -7.34 14.91
CA ASN A 82 -20.52 -7.49 14.49
C ASN A 82 -21.38 -6.35 15.06
N ALA A 83 -21.52 -5.31 14.30
CA ALA A 83 -22.49 -4.24 14.48
C ALA A 83 -22.90 -3.75 13.09
N SER A 84 -24.08 -3.20 12.92
CA SER A 84 -24.55 -2.65 11.66
C SER A 84 -25.21 -1.32 11.94
N ASN A 85 -24.92 -0.29 11.12
CA ASN A 85 -25.48 1.06 11.25
C ASN A 85 -25.40 1.60 12.68
N ALA A 86 -24.25 1.40 13.36
CA ALA A 86 -24.08 1.71 14.79
C ALA A 86 -23.40 3.06 15.04
N TYR A 87 -22.62 3.56 14.06
CA TYR A 87 -21.75 4.71 14.27
C TYR A 87 -22.15 5.91 13.42
N ASP A 88 -22.05 7.09 14.01
CA ASP A 88 -22.22 8.37 13.32
C ASP A 88 -20.92 8.78 12.62
N GLY A 89 -19.77 8.42 13.20
CA GLY A 89 -18.46 8.70 12.64
C GLY A 89 -17.48 7.55 12.82
N ILE A 90 -16.59 7.37 11.84
CA ILE A 90 -15.44 6.48 11.94
C ILE A 90 -14.20 7.23 11.47
N VAL A 91 -13.12 7.18 12.26
CA VAL A 91 -11.81 7.71 11.87
C VAL A 91 -10.80 6.59 11.93
N MET A 92 -9.93 6.46 10.91
CA MET A 92 -8.95 5.38 10.91
C MET A 92 -7.75 5.62 9.99
N ASN A 93 -6.66 4.97 10.35
CA ASN A 93 -5.53 4.65 9.49
C ASN A 93 -5.43 3.11 9.40
N PRO A 94 -6.06 2.45 8.39
CA PRO A 94 -6.11 1.01 8.31
C PRO A 94 -4.74 0.40 7.98
N PRO A 95 -4.49 -0.89 8.28
CA PRO A 95 -3.21 -1.53 8.01
C PRO A 95 -2.87 -1.61 6.52
N TYR A 96 -1.61 -1.29 6.14
CA TYR A 96 -1.15 -1.25 4.75
C TYR A 96 -0.55 -2.58 4.30
N ILE A 97 -1.35 -3.66 4.41
CA ILE A 97 -0.94 -5.01 4.00
C ILE A 97 -1.36 -5.24 2.55
N ARG A 98 -0.39 -5.61 1.71
CA ARG A 98 -0.64 -5.96 0.31
C ARG A 98 -1.38 -7.29 0.22
N GLN A 99 -2.16 -7.45 -0.83
CA GLN A 99 -2.99 -8.66 -1.03
C GLN A 99 -2.16 -9.96 -1.03
N GLU A 100 -0.90 -9.93 -1.47
CA GLU A 100 -0.03 -11.10 -1.48
C GLU A 100 0.29 -11.63 -0.07
N LYS A 101 0.28 -10.72 0.92
CA LYS A 101 0.64 -11.00 2.31
C LYS A 101 -0.56 -11.28 3.24
N ILE A 102 -1.81 -11.17 2.75
CA ILE A 102 -2.98 -11.35 3.61
C ILE A 102 -3.02 -12.75 4.24
N ASP A 103 -2.64 -13.80 3.49
CA ASP A 103 -2.65 -15.17 4.00
C ASP A 103 -1.53 -15.43 5.04
N GLU A 104 -0.54 -14.51 5.19
CA GLU A 104 0.44 -14.56 6.29
C GLU A 104 -0.21 -14.27 7.67
N LEU A 105 -1.45 -13.74 7.66
CA LEU A 105 -2.26 -13.47 8.85
C LEU A 105 -3.17 -14.64 9.26
N GLU A 106 -3.00 -15.84 8.69
CA GLU A 106 -3.80 -17.02 9.00
C GLU A 106 -3.78 -17.36 10.50
N ALA A 107 -2.65 -17.16 11.18
CA ALA A 107 -2.53 -17.35 12.62
C ALA A 107 -3.48 -16.45 13.44
N TYR A 108 -3.94 -15.33 12.87
CA TYR A 108 -4.97 -14.44 13.43
C TYR A 108 -6.36 -14.74 12.87
N GLY A 109 -6.53 -15.81 12.11
CA GLY A 109 -7.79 -16.20 11.48
C GLY A 109 -8.18 -15.34 10.28
N ILE A 110 -7.27 -14.55 9.71
CA ILE A 110 -7.51 -13.70 8.54
C ILE A 110 -6.91 -14.39 7.32
N THR A 111 -7.77 -14.77 6.36
CA THR A 111 -7.37 -15.33 5.07
C THR A 111 -8.15 -14.67 3.94
N LYS A 112 -7.60 -14.69 2.73
CA LYS A 112 -8.30 -14.19 1.53
C LYS A 112 -9.63 -14.91 1.30
N GLU A 113 -9.68 -16.21 1.53
CA GLU A 113 -10.90 -17.03 1.39
C GLU A 113 -11.98 -16.52 2.33
N ARG A 114 -11.67 -16.37 3.62
CA ARG A 114 -12.60 -15.87 4.62
C ARG A 114 -13.09 -14.46 4.30
N LEU A 115 -12.20 -13.55 3.89
CA LEU A 115 -12.58 -12.21 3.50
C LEU A 115 -13.54 -12.22 2.31
N ARG A 116 -13.25 -13.00 1.27
CA ARG A 116 -14.07 -13.10 0.05
C ARG A 116 -15.43 -13.76 0.28
N SER A 117 -15.54 -14.64 1.26
CA SER A 117 -16.83 -15.28 1.60
C SER A 117 -17.82 -14.35 2.28
N ASN A 118 -17.36 -13.20 2.79
CA ASN A 118 -18.22 -12.21 3.43
C ASN A 118 -18.87 -11.28 2.39
N SER A 119 -20.20 -11.22 2.39
CA SER A 119 -21.00 -10.44 1.44
C SER A 119 -20.70 -8.93 1.45
N ILE A 120 -20.23 -8.37 2.59
CA ILE A 120 -19.80 -6.96 2.71
C ILE A 120 -18.70 -6.63 1.68
N PHE A 121 -17.86 -7.61 1.35
CA PHE A 121 -16.69 -7.45 0.50
C PHE A 121 -16.90 -7.95 -0.95
N SER A 122 -18.11 -8.34 -1.31
CA SER A 122 -18.42 -8.97 -2.62
C SER A 122 -18.08 -8.11 -3.84
N GLY A 123 -18.04 -6.77 -3.68
CA GLY A 123 -17.68 -5.85 -4.76
C GLY A 123 -16.19 -5.52 -4.85
N LEU A 124 -15.34 -6.09 -3.98
CA LEU A 124 -13.90 -5.82 -4.01
C LEU A 124 -13.18 -6.68 -5.05
N PRO A 125 -12.12 -6.13 -5.70
CA PRO A 125 -11.31 -6.90 -6.64
C PRO A 125 -10.56 -8.04 -5.94
N SER A 126 -10.25 -9.09 -6.69
CA SER A 126 -9.47 -10.23 -6.18
C SER A 126 -8.06 -9.85 -5.70
N THR A 127 -7.57 -8.69 -6.11
CA THR A 127 -6.28 -8.10 -5.73
C THR A 127 -6.41 -6.99 -4.69
N ALA A 128 -7.52 -6.99 -3.91
CA ALA A 128 -7.76 -5.98 -2.88
C ALA A 128 -6.74 -6.06 -1.76
N ASN A 129 -6.14 -4.92 -1.42
CA ASN A 129 -5.26 -4.77 -0.25
C ASN A 129 -6.10 -4.67 1.03
N MET A 130 -5.50 -4.90 2.19
CA MET A 130 -6.17 -4.94 3.48
C MET A 130 -6.99 -3.68 3.77
N TYR A 131 -6.46 -2.50 3.51
CA TYR A 131 -7.18 -1.24 3.76
C TYR A 131 -8.51 -1.13 3.01
N MET A 132 -8.66 -1.78 1.84
CA MET A 132 -9.94 -1.79 1.10
C MET A 132 -11.02 -2.55 1.86
N TYR A 133 -10.68 -3.66 2.51
CA TYR A 133 -11.59 -4.41 3.37
C TYR A 133 -12.01 -3.60 4.60
N PHE A 134 -11.06 -2.90 5.24
CA PHE A 134 -11.32 -2.02 6.37
C PHE A 134 -12.29 -0.89 5.99
N ILE A 135 -12.06 -0.22 4.85
CA ILE A 135 -12.94 0.86 4.37
C ILE A 135 -14.36 0.34 4.12
N MET A 136 -14.50 -0.80 3.41
CA MET A 136 -15.83 -1.37 3.14
C MET A 136 -16.55 -1.80 4.41
N LYS A 137 -15.83 -2.36 5.38
CA LYS A 137 -16.38 -2.72 6.70
C LYS A 137 -16.79 -1.47 7.48
N ALA A 138 -15.98 -0.42 7.47
CA ALA A 138 -16.32 0.84 8.12
C ALA A 138 -17.60 1.45 7.52
N ILE A 139 -17.72 1.49 6.20
CA ILE A 139 -18.95 1.96 5.53
C ILE A 139 -20.18 1.14 5.94
N ASP A 140 -20.03 -0.18 6.09
CA ASP A 140 -21.12 -1.05 6.56
C ASP A 140 -21.59 -0.68 7.98
N LEU A 141 -20.65 -0.34 8.86
CA LEU A 141 -20.92 0.03 10.25
C LEU A 141 -21.51 1.44 10.43
N LEU A 142 -21.34 2.33 9.47
CA LEU A 142 -21.89 3.68 9.54
C LEU A 142 -23.42 3.67 9.43
N LYS A 143 -24.05 4.58 10.15
CA LYS A 143 -25.45 5.00 9.93
C LYS A 143 -25.57 5.72 8.56
N ASN A 144 -26.81 5.92 8.10
CA ASN A 144 -27.04 6.85 6.99
C ASN A 144 -26.59 8.25 7.39
N ASP A 145 -26.01 9.00 6.46
CA ASP A 145 -25.35 10.29 6.68
C ASP A 145 -24.14 10.22 7.61
N GLY A 146 -23.72 9.02 8.06
CA GLY A 146 -22.53 8.83 8.85
C GLY A 146 -21.25 9.11 8.06
N GLN A 147 -20.21 9.58 8.76
CA GLN A 147 -18.97 10.09 8.19
C GLN A 147 -17.81 9.13 8.42
N LEU A 148 -17.08 8.77 7.37
CA LEU A 148 -15.81 8.05 7.46
C LEU A 148 -14.67 8.98 7.09
N ILE A 149 -13.72 9.16 8.00
CA ILE A 149 -12.47 9.85 7.72
C ILE A 149 -11.34 8.85 7.75
N VAL A 150 -10.69 8.65 6.61
CA VAL A 150 -9.69 7.61 6.45
C VAL A 150 -8.45 8.11 5.72
N ILE A 151 -7.26 7.74 6.23
CA ILE A 151 -5.99 7.97 5.56
C ILE A 151 -5.44 6.63 5.03
N PHE A 152 -5.02 6.59 3.76
CA PHE A 152 -4.49 5.38 3.14
C PHE A 152 -3.67 5.69 1.89
N PRO A 153 -2.87 4.71 1.35
CA PRO A 153 -2.02 4.96 0.20
C PRO A 153 -2.77 5.46 -1.03
N SER A 154 -2.30 6.53 -1.67
CA SER A 154 -2.91 7.13 -2.86
C SER A 154 -2.74 6.29 -4.14
N SER A 155 -1.87 5.29 -4.12
CA SER A 155 -1.56 4.43 -5.28
C SER A 155 -2.78 3.70 -5.87
N TRP A 156 -3.87 3.52 -5.09
CA TRP A 156 -5.11 2.93 -5.58
C TRP A 156 -5.74 3.75 -6.72
N MET A 157 -5.61 5.07 -6.72
CA MET A 157 -6.20 5.95 -7.75
C MET A 157 -5.67 5.66 -9.15
N LYS A 158 -4.45 5.09 -9.26
CA LYS A 158 -3.79 4.76 -10.52
C LYS A 158 -3.82 3.27 -10.87
N ALA A 159 -4.20 2.41 -9.92
CA ALA A 159 -4.21 0.96 -10.08
C ALA A 159 -5.54 0.46 -10.66
N LYS A 160 -5.51 -0.61 -11.50
CA LYS A 160 -6.72 -1.24 -12.03
C LYS A 160 -7.66 -1.71 -10.91
N SER A 161 -7.12 -2.32 -9.85
CA SER A 161 -7.87 -2.73 -8.67
C SER A 161 -8.51 -1.55 -7.93
N GLY A 162 -7.91 -0.37 -8.01
CA GLY A 162 -8.44 0.85 -7.42
C GLY A 162 -9.70 1.35 -8.11
N ILE A 163 -9.81 1.18 -9.42
CA ILE A 163 -11.02 1.57 -10.18
C ILE A 163 -12.23 0.74 -9.72
N GLU A 164 -12.06 -0.59 -9.55
CA GLU A 164 -13.12 -1.47 -9.06
C GLU A 164 -13.50 -1.15 -7.61
N PHE A 165 -12.49 -0.90 -6.77
CA PHE A 165 -12.69 -0.48 -5.38
C PHE A 165 -13.43 0.86 -5.31
N GLN A 166 -13.01 1.88 -6.07
CA GLN A 166 -13.67 3.19 -6.13
C GLN A 166 -15.14 3.06 -6.53
N LYS A 167 -15.43 2.28 -7.58
CA LYS A 167 -16.79 2.03 -8.02
C LYS A 167 -17.66 1.43 -6.92
N THR A 168 -17.11 0.45 -6.17
CA THR A 168 -17.81 -0.20 -5.07
C THR A 168 -18.06 0.76 -3.91
N MET A 169 -17.06 1.55 -3.54
CA MET A 169 -17.12 2.55 -2.48
C MET A 169 -18.14 3.65 -2.83
N LEU A 170 -18.06 4.22 -4.03
CA LEU A 170 -18.96 5.28 -4.50
C LEU A 170 -20.40 4.82 -4.73
N SER A 171 -20.65 3.52 -4.84
CA SER A 171 -22.02 3.00 -4.83
C SER A 171 -22.73 3.10 -3.47
N LYS A 172 -21.98 3.45 -2.41
CA LYS A 172 -22.48 3.51 -1.02
C LYS A 172 -22.26 4.88 -0.36
N CYS A 173 -21.27 5.64 -0.81
CA CYS A 173 -20.85 6.91 -0.22
C CYS A 173 -20.53 7.94 -1.28
N GLY A 174 -20.68 9.25 -0.96
CA GLY A 174 -20.00 10.31 -1.69
C GLY A 174 -18.71 10.71 -1.01
N ILE A 175 -17.78 11.29 -1.78
CA ILE A 175 -16.55 11.89 -1.27
C ILE A 175 -16.81 13.37 -1.04
N GLU A 176 -16.81 13.81 0.21
CA GLU A 176 -16.96 15.22 0.55
C GLU A 176 -15.61 15.95 0.51
N ASN A 177 -14.55 15.37 1.08
CA ASN A 177 -13.20 15.90 0.97
C ASN A 177 -12.23 14.83 0.48
N GLN A 178 -11.33 15.24 -0.42
CA GLN A 178 -10.18 14.47 -0.88
C GLN A 178 -8.92 15.30 -0.63
N ILE A 179 -8.12 14.92 0.35
CA ILE A 179 -6.96 15.68 0.78
C ILE A 179 -5.69 14.89 0.45
N HIS A 180 -4.91 15.44 -0.47
CA HIS A 180 -3.58 14.93 -0.81
C HIS A 180 -2.57 15.46 0.21
N ILE A 181 -1.97 14.56 0.97
CA ILE A 181 -1.02 14.95 2.01
C ILE A 181 0.33 14.28 1.77
N HIS A 182 1.41 15.05 1.91
CA HIS A 182 2.77 14.57 1.81
C HIS A 182 3.65 15.13 2.93
N GLY A 183 4.91 14.70 2.97
CA GLY A 183 5.85 15.09 4.03
C GLY A 183 5.76 14.18 5.25
N ASP A 184 5.83 14.78 6.42
CA ASP A 184 6.04 14.11 7.69
C ASP A 184 4.70 13.67 8.34
N VAL A 185 4.03 12.70 7.71
CA VAL A 185 2.66 12.25 8.06
C VAL A 185 2.65 11.19 9.17
N PHE A 186 3.68 10.34 9.21
CA PHE A 186 3.75 9.18 10.10
C PHE A 186 4.94 9.28 11.07
N GLU A 187 4.85 8.58 12.20
CA GLU A 187 5.92 8.56 13.22
C GLU A 187 7.22 7.91 12.73
N ARG A 188 7.14 7.01 11.76
CA ARG A 188 8.29 6.42 11.07
C ARG A 188 8.22 6.80 9.60
N GLU A 189 9.38 6.97 8.96
CA GLU A 189 9.46 7.22 7.52
C GLU A 189 8.75 6.09 6.77
N ALA A 190 7.55 6.39 6.28
CA ALA A 190 6.86 5.56 5.31
C ALA A 190 6.96 6.26 3.96
N LEU A 191 7.73 5.67 3.02
CA LEU A 191 7.83 6.15 1.63
C LEU A 191 6.54 5.81 0.86
N VAL A 192 5.41 6.37 1.31
CA VAL A 192 4.10 6.09 0.71
C VAL A 192 3.34 7.41 0.59
N ASP A 193 3.01 7.79 -0.63
CA ASP A 193 2.05 8.87 -0.87
C ASP A 193 0.68 8.46 -0.35
N VAL A 194 0.04 9.30 0.42
CA VAL A 194 -1.26 9.03 1.04
C VAL A 194 -2.31 10.07 0.69
N VAL A 195 -3.56 9.67 0.83
CA VAL A 195 -4.73 10.54 0.70
C VAL A 195 -5.60 10.39 1.94
N ILE A 196 -6.19 11.48 2.38
CA ILE A 196 -7.25 11.48 3.38
C ILE A 196 -8.57 11.68 2.63
N LEU A 197 -9.53 10.79 2.86
CA LEU A 197 -10.90 10.94 2.36
C LEU A 197 -11.86 11.17 3.52
N LYS A 198 -12.76 12.13 3.36
CA LYS A 198 -14.00 12.22 4.11
C LYS A 198 -15.13 11.70 3.22
N LEU A 199 -15.70 10.58 3.61
CA LEU A 199 -16.80 9.91 2.93
C LEU A 199 -18.10 10.09 3.73
N VAL A 200 -19.21 10.30 3.06
CA VAL A 200 -20.53 10.38 3.69
C VAL A 200 -21.43 9.28 3.14
N LYS A 201 -21.90 8.37 4.01
CA LYS A 201 -22.73 7.23 3.60
C LYS A 201 -24.10 7.69 3.12
N GLY A 202 -24.52 7.17 1.97
CA GLY A 202 -25.84 7.45 1.39
C GLY A 202 -25.90 8.74 0.56
N LYS A 203 -24.92 9.61 0.61
CA LYS A 203 -24.86 10.85 -0.19
C LYS A 203 -23.91 10.65 -1.38
N MET A 204 -24.39 10.13 -2.50
CA MET A 204 -23.57 9.88 -3.69
C MET A 204 -23.34 11.13 -4.55
N ASP A 205 -24.27 12.08 -4.51
CA ASP A 205 -24.23 13.31 -5.34
C ASP A 205 -23.82 14.52 -4.49
N ILE A 206 -22.58 14.51 -3.99
CA ILE A 206 -21.97 15.65 -3.29
C ILE A 206 -20.76 16.15 -4.07
N ASP A 207 -20.57 17.47 -4.07
CA ASP A 207 -19.38 18.09 -4.64
C ASP A 207 -18.18 17.75 -3.78
N THR A 208 -17.11 17.22 -4.39
CA THR A 208 -15.87 16.90 -3.70
C THR A 208 -14.99 18.14 -3.60
N VAL A 209 -14.58 18.48 -2.38
CA VAL A 209 -13.54 19.49 -2.15
C VAL A 209 -12.19 18.80 -2.17
N GLU A 210 -11.31 19.25 -3.08
CA GLU A 210 -9.96 18.72 -3.22
C GLU A 210 -8.94 19.68 -2.59
N GLU A 211 -8.09 19.16 -1.71
CA GLU A 211 -7.10 19.92 -0.96
C GLU A 211 -5.71 19.29 -1.06
N TYR A 212 -4.67 20.11 -0.93
CA TYR A 212 -3.29 19.67 -0.94
C TYR A 212 -2.57 20.23 0.29
N LEU A 213 -2.00 19.33 1.09
CA LEU A 213 -1.33 19.68 2.35
C LEU A 213 0.10 19.13 2.38
N GLU A 214 0.98 19.89 3.00
CA GLU A 214 2.31 19.45 3.40
C GLU A 214 2.38 19.38 4.93
N SER A 215 2.81 18.22 5.46
CA SER A 215 3.12 18.07 6.88
C SER A 215 4.62 18.26 7.08
N LYS A 216 4.98 19.33 7.79
CA LYS A 216 6.37 19.68 8.05
C LYS A 216 6.51 20.28 9.45
N ASP A 217 7.54 19.87 10.17
CA ASP A 217 7.88 20.40 11.51
C ASP A 217 6.69 20.37 12.51
N GLY A 218 5.77 19.40 12.37
CA GLY A 218 4.59 19.25 13.22
C GLY A 218 3.39 20.14 12.84
N GLU A 219 3.49 20.90 11.76
CA GLU A 219 2.42 21.75 11.21
C GLU A 219 1.89 21.19 9.88
N LEU A 220 0.63 21.51 9.57
CA LEU A 220 0.00 21.24 8.28
C LEU A 220 -0.16 22.58 7.54
N GLN A 221 0.42 22.65 6.36
CA GLN A 221 0.36 23.84 5.52
C GLN A 221 -0.37 23.52 4.22
N SER A 222 -1.32 24.39 3.84
CA SER A 222 -1.96 24.28 2.54
C SER A 222 -0.95 24.60 1.44
N VAL A 223 -0.86 23.69 0.47
CA VAL A 223 0.00 23.86 -0.70
C VAL A 223 -0.90 24.13 -1.90
N SER A 224 -0.71 25.28 -2.53
CA SER A 224 -1.33 25.51 -3.84
C SER A 224 -0.75 24.51 -4.83
N ILE A 225 -1.61 23.75 -5.53
CA ILE A 225 -1.14 23.07 -6.74
C ILE A 225 -0.52 24.15 -7.60
N ARG A 226 0.77 24.02 -7.90
CA ARG A 226 1.32 24.79 -9.02
C ARG A 226 0.47 24.39 -10.20
N ASP A 227 -0.28 25.35 -10.68
CA ASP A 227 -1.20 25.16 -11.80
C ASP A 227 -0.41 24.42 -12.89
N ASP A 228 -0.77 23.18 -13.20
CA ASP A 228 -0.11 22.40 -14.26
C ASP A 228 -0.21 23.05 -15.63
N LYS A 229 -0.93 24.18 -15.71
CA LYS A 229 -0.92 25.09 -16.87
C LYS A 229 0.47 25.54 -17.29
N ALA A 230 1.45 25.57 -16.39
CA ALA A 230 2.84 25.78 -16.76
C ALA A 230 3.38 24.68 -17.69
N PHE A 231 2.76 23.48 -17.69
CA PHE A 231 3.11 22.39 -18.60
C PHE A 231 2.29 22.40 -19.90
N GLU A 232 1.16 23.09 -19.95
CA GLU A 232 0.40 23.27 -21.20
C GLU A 232 1.14 24.13 -22.22
N GLU A 233 2.11 24.95 -21.78
CA GLU A 233 2.99 25.73 -22.67
C GLU A 233 4.06 24.88 -23.39
N PHE A 234 4.30 23.63 -22.97
CA PHE A 234 5.22 22.76 -23.68
C PHE A 234 4.53 22.13 -24.89
N ALA A 235 4.81 22.68 -26.08
CA ALA A 235 4.25 22.29 -27.37
C ALA A 235 4.51 20.81 -27.75
N TYR A 236 5.35 20.08 -26.99
CA TYR A 236 5.72 18.69 -27.26
C TYR A 236 5.51 17.82 -26.02
N PRO A 237 4.58 16.83 -26.06
CA PRO A 237 4.48 15.86 -24.99
C PRO A 237 5.74 14.99 -24.92
N PHE A 238 6.15 14.63 -23.70
CA PHE A 238 7.36 13.83 -23.44
C PHE A 238 7.37 12.51 -24.24
N SER A 239 6.20 11.94 -24.50
CA SER A 239 6.04 10.73 -25.34
C SER A 239 6.53 10.86 -26.79
N LYS A 240 6.66 12.10 -27.29
CA LYS A 240 7.29 12.37 -28.62
C LYS A 240 8.81 12.52 -28.55
N LEU A 241 9.35 12.78 -27.36
CA LEU A 241 10.77 12.98 -27.13
C LEU A 241 11.46 11.69 -26.67
N ALA A 242 10.76 10.85 -25.92
CA ALA A 242 11.31 9.62 -25.35
C ALA A 242 10.24 8.54 -25.17
N THR A 243 10.67 7.30 -25.26
CA THR A 243 9.85 6.14 -24.92
C THR A 243 10.22 5.66 -23.52
N ILE A 244 9.27 5.69 -22.59
CA ILE A 244 9.45 5.14 -21.24
C ILE A 244 9.07 3.67 -21.29
N LYS A 245 10.02 2.78 -20.97
CA LYS A 245 9.78 1.36 -20.80
C LYS A 245 10.01 0.98 -19.33
N ARG A 246 9.26 -0.02 -18.86
CA ARG A 246 9.55 -0.63 -17.57
C ARG A 246 10.94 -1.25 -17.60
N GLY A 247 11.73 -1.08 -16.55
CA GLY A 247 13.02 -1.72 -16.41
C GLY A 247 12.89 -3.26 -16.39
N LEU A 248 14.01 -3.91 -16.58
CA LEU A 248 14.12 -5.37 -16.62
C LEU A 248 13.64 -5.99 -15.30
N THR A 249 12.87 -7.08 -15.40
CA THR A 249 12.44 -7.88 -14.24
C THR A 249 13.09 -9.25 -14.32
N THR A 250 14.08 -9.52 -13.45
CA THR A 250 14.79 -10.81 -13.41
C THR A 250 13.97 -11.93 -12.78
N GLY A 251 13.07 -11.58 -11.86
CA GLY A 251 12.35 -12.52 -11.00
C GLY A 251 13.17 -13.05 -9.83
N CYS A 252 14.52 -13.00 -9.88
CA CYS A 252 15.42 -13.38 -8.80
C CYS A 252 16.77 -12.66 -8.95
N ASN A 253 16.93 -11.55 -8.24
CA ASN A 253 18.15 -10.75 -8.35
C ASN A 253 19.40 -11.52 -7.93
N GLU A 254 19.33 -12.36 -6.89
CA GLU A 254 20.45 -13.18 -6.43
C GLU A 254 21.02 -14.09 -7.51
N MET A 255 20.17 -14.61 -8.39
CA MET A 255 20.57 -15.46 -9.50
C MET A 255 21.17 -14.65 -10.66
N TYR A 256 20.65 -13.46 -10.90
CA TYR A 256 20.94 -12.76 -12.16
C TYR A 256 21.87 -11.55 -12.02
N ILE A 257 21.93 -10.91 -10.83
CA ILE A 257 22.71 -9.69 -10.64
C ILE A 257 23.97 -10.00 -9.83
N ASN A 258 25.12 -9.74 -10.42
CA ASN A 258 26.43 -9.98 -9.83
C ASN A 258 26.60 -11.41 -9.23
N PRO A 259 26.16 -12.48 -9.91
CA PRO A 259 26.35 -13.81 -9.35
C PRO A 259 27.85 -14.13 -9.18
N ASP A 260 28.14 -14.99 -8.23
CA ASP A 260 29.48 -15.54 -8.01
C ASP A 260 29.75 -16.64 -9.05
N LEU A 261 29.92 -16.22 -10.30
CA LEU A 261 30.14 -17.05 -11.47
C LEU A 261 31.21 -16.41 -12.34
N LEU A 262 32.24 -17.18 -12.71
CA LEU A 262 33.25 -16.77 -13.66
C LEU A 262 32.89 -17.30 -15.04
N CYS A 263 32.89 -16.42 -16.04
CA CYS A 263 32.68 -16.76 -17.42
C CYS A 263 33.92 -16.29 -18.20
N GLU A 264 34.73 -17.21 -18.66
CA GLU A 264 36.04 -16.88 -19.28
C GLU A 264 35.92 -16.00 -20.50
N ASP A 265 34.83 -16.08 -21.26
CA ASP A 265 34.63 -15.35 -22.50
C ASP A 265 33.81 -14.06 -22.41
N GLY A 266 33.37 -13.65 -21.19
CA GLY A 266 32.62 -12.41 -20.97
C GLY A 266 31.24 -12.33 -21.64
N GLY A 267 30.89 -13.29 -22.49
CA GLY A 267 29.66 -13.27 -23.32
C GLY A 267 28.36 -13.55 -22.55
N CYS A 268 28.48 -14.09 -21.31
CA CYS A 268 27.30 -14.40 -20.50
C CYS A 268 26.88 -13.26 -19.57
N PHE A 269 27.54 -12.12 -19.60
CA PHE A 269 27.20 -10.96 -18.77
C PHE A 269 26.94 -9.71 -19.62
N LYS A 270 25.92 -8.96 -19.20
CA LYS A 270 25.64 -7.62 -19.73
C LYS A 270 25.73 -6.59 -18.61
N PRO A 271 26.29 -5.38 -18.86
CA PRO A 271 26.30 -4.32 -17.87
C PRO A 271 24.87 -3.77 -17.68
N ILE A 272 24.46 -3.57 -16.42
CA ILE A 272 23.19 -2.95 -16.10
C ILE A 272 23.33 -1.96 -14.92
N ILE A 273 22.35 -1.06 -14.81
CA ILE A 273 22.11 -0.25 -13.62
C ILE A 273 21.00 -0.93 -12.84
N SER A 274 21.33 -1.63 -11.75
CA SER A 274 20.36 -2.38 -10.94
C SER A 274 19.61 -1.50 -9.94
N SER A 275 20.16 -0.32 -9.62
CA SER A 275 19.58 0.62 -8.66
C SER A 275 19.84 2.06 -9.08
N PRO A 276 18.87 2.97 -8.92
CA PRO A 276 19.08 4.41 -9.10
C PRO A 276 20.18 4.98 -8.21
N LYS A 277 20.46 4.35 -7.05
CA LYS A 277 21.55 4.73 -6.13
C LYS A 277 22.95 4.51 -6.71
N SER A 278 23.05 3.77 -7.82
CA SER A 278 24.33 3.55 -8.53
C SER A 278 24.67 4.71 -9.48
N ILE A 279 23.76 5.68 -9.64
CA ILE A 279 23.93 6.83 -10.54
C ILE A 279 24.43 8.01 -9.70
N ASP A 280 25.59 8.52 -10.06
CA ASP A 280 26.13 9.76 -9.47
C ASP A 280 25.82 10.94 -10.42
N GLY A 281 25.00 11.89 -9.94
CA GLY A 281 24.53 13.03 -10.72
C GLY A 281 23.32 12.75 -11.61
N TYR A 282 23.18 13.51 -12.70
CA TYR A 282 22.00 13.52 -13.57
C TYR A 282 22.10 12.62 -14.80
N THR A 283 23.22 11.92 -14.98
CA THR A 283 23.46 11.09 -16.18
C THR A 283 23.97 9.71 -15.81
N THR A 284 23.73 8.74 -16.67
CA THR A 284 24.22 7.36 -16.51
C THR A 284 25.71 7.19 -16.82
N LEU A 285 26.40 8.24 -17.28
CA LEU A 285 27.82 8.20 -17.67
C LEU A 285 28.76 7.82 -16.53
N ASN A 286 28.39 8.19 -15.28
CA ASN A 286 29.16 7.88 -14.08
C ASN A 286 28.50 6.80 -13.20
N ALA A 287 27.57 6.03 -13.77
CA ALA A 287 26.90 4.99 -13.02
C ALA A 287 27.86 3.81 -12.71
N ARG A 288 27.83 3.31 -11.49
CA ARG A 288 28.42 2.01 -11.18
C ARG A 288 27.57 0.92 -11.82
N LEU A 289 28.16 0.19 -12.76
CA LEU A 289 27.48 -0.88 -13.48
C LEU A 289 27.61 -2.21 -12.71
N ASP A 290 26.49 -2.90 -12.59
CA ASP A 290 26.42 -4.29 -12.15
C ASP A 290 26.48 -5.24 -13.35
N ARG A 291 26.78 -6.51 -13.10
CA ARG A 291 26.80 -7.56 -14.12
C ARG A 291 25.46 -8.30 -14.10
N LEU A 292 24.77 -8.31 -15.22
CA LEU A 292 23.57 -9.11 -15.41
C LEU A 292 23.93 -10.42 -16.10
N PHE A 293 23.61 -11.54 -15.48
CA PHE A 293 23.79 -12.87 -16.05
C PHE A 293 22.74 -13.11 -17.17
N CYS A 294 23.23 -13.30 -18.39
CA CYS A 294 22.44 -13.56 -19.60
C CYS A 294 23.10 -14.63 -20.43
N PRO A 295 23.01 -15.91 -20.04
CA PRO A 295 23.63 -17.00 -20.79
C PRO A 295 23.02 -17.11 -22.19
N VAL A 296 23.89 -17.22 -23.22
CA VAL A 296 23.51 -17.42 -24.60
C VAL A 296 23.61 -18.92 -24.93
N GLU A 297 22.70 -19.46 -25.72
CA GLU A 297 22.55 -20.90 -25.98
C GLU A 297 23.86 -21.62 -26.36
N ASP A 298 24.71 -20.96 -27.16
CA ASP A 298 25.94 -21.56 -27.70
C ASP A 298 27.16 -21.48 -26.74
N ALA A 299 27.01 -20.86 -25.57
CA ALA A 299 28.10 -20.58 -24.64
C ALA A 299 27.88 -21.16 -23.24
N VAL A 300 27.16 -22.27 -23.11
CA VAL A 300 26.90 -22.93 -21.81
C VAL A 300 28.09 -23.82 -21.47
N SER A 301 29.05 -23.31 -20.71
CA SER A 301 30.13 -24.12 -20.13
C SER A 301 29.59 -25.05 -19.04
N ASP A 302 30.38 -26.07 -18.66
CA ASP A 302 30.04 -26.98 -17.56
C ASP A 302 29.78 -26.23 -16.24
N GLU A 303 30.48 -25.11 -16.02
CA GLU A 303 30.31 -24.23 -14.87
C GLU A 303 28.96 -23.51 -14.88
N ILE A 304 28.57 -22.95 -16.03
CA ILE A 304 27.25 -22.33 -16.21
C ILE A 304 26.14 -23.37 -16.05
N SER A 305 26.33 -24.58 -16.60
CA SER A 305 25.36 -25.67 -16.47
C SER A 305 25.17 -26.06 -15.02
N SER A 306 26.25 -26.23 -14.28
CA SER A 306 26.23 -26.54 -12.83
C SER A 306 25.54 -25.44 -12.02
N TYR A 307 25.79 -24.18 -12.35
CA TYR A 307 25.14 -23.02 -11.74
C TYR A 307 23.62 -22.99 -11.99
N LEU A 308 23.20 -23.24 -13.23
CA LEU A 308 21.80 -23.33 -13.60
C LEU A 308 21.08 -24.50 -12.93
N ASP A 309 21.74 -25.65 -12.82
CA ASP A 309 21.19 -26.83 -12.12
C ASP A 309 21.03 -26.58 -10.61
N PHE A 310 22.00 -25.91 -10.01
CA PHE A 310 21.89 -25.49 -8.60
C PHE A 310 20.64 -24.62 -8.38
N TRP A 311 20.45 -23.57 -9.19
CA TRP A 311 19.31 -22.69 -9.07
C TRP A 311 17.99 -23.37 -9.42
N LYS A 312 17.98 -24.24 -10.43
CA LYS A 312 16.81 -25.06 -10.79
C LYS A 312 16.34 -25.89 -9.61
N ASN A 313 17.25 -26.61 -8.96
CA ASN A 313 16.94 -27.43 -7.79
C ASN A 313 16.43 -26.59 -6.60
N LYS A 314 17.09 -25.44 -6.32
CA LYS A 314 16.67 -24.53 -5.27
C LYS A 314 15.25 -23.98 -5.52
N ILE A 315 14.95 -23.53 -6.73
CA ILE A 315 13.64 -23.00 -7.11
C ILE A 315 12.54 -24.09 -7.01
N ILE A 316 12.83 -25.31 -7.42
CA ILE A 316 11.90 -26.45 -7.32
C ILE A 316 11.64 -26.79 -5.84
N GLN A 317 12.68 -26.85 -5.02
CA GLN A 317 12.58 -27.21 -3.62
C GLN A 317 11.82 -26.14 -2.81
N GLU A 318 12.12 -24.87 -3.03
CA GLU A 318 11.52 -23.75 -2.30
C GLU A 318 10.17 -23.30 -2.90
N GLN A 319 9.87 -23.71 -4.16
CA GLN A 319 8.74 -23.26 -4.98
C GLN A 319 8.70 -21.69 -5.11
N LYS A 320 9.85 -21.08 -5.01
CA LYS A 320 10.04 -19.61 -5.04
C LYS A 320 11.28 -19.24 -5.90
N PRO A 321 11.24 -18.04 -6.53
CA PRO A 321 10.05 -17.18 -6.74
C PRO A 321 9.02 -17.84 -7.68
N LYS A 322 7.75 -17.61 -7.43
CA LYS A 322 6.64 -18.27 -8.14
C LYS A 322 6.75 -18.16 -9.68
N THR A 323 7.19 -17.02 -10.20
CA THR A 323 7.37 -16.79 -11.63
C THR A 323 8.44 -17.68 -12.25
N LEU A 324 9.59 -17.85 -11.58
CA LEU A 324 10.66 -18.75 -12.02
C LEU A 324 10.28 -20.21 -11.82
N TYR A 325 9.61 -20.57 -10.73
CA TYR A 325 9.10 -21.91 -10.49
C TYR A 325 8.17 -22.36 -11.63
N MET A 326 7.27 -21.50 -12.10
CA MET A 326 6.42 -21.79 -13.25
C MET A 326 7.24 -21.96 -14.54
N LYS A 327 8.25 -21.13 -14.79
CA LYS A 327 9.14 -21.24 -15.97
C LYS A 327 9.94 -22.54 -15.96
N VAL A 328 10.54 -22.91 -14.83
CA VAL A 328 11.32 -24.15 -14.67
C VAL A 328 10.49 -25.40 -15.01
N ASN A 329 9.19 -25.38 -14.70
CA ASN A 329 8.30 -26.50 -14.98
C ASN A 329 7.68 -26.48 -16.39
N SER A 330 7.87 -25.41 -17.16
CA SER A 330 7.21 -25.22 -18.45
C SER A 330 8.17 -24.99 -19.63
N SER A 331 9.46 -24.81 -19.39
CA SER A 331 10.44 -24.49 -20.44
C SER A 331 11.85 -24.96 -20.09
N ASP A 332 12.55 -25.54 -21.06
CA ASP A 332 13.97 -25.90 -20.94
C ASP A 332 14.85 -24.64 -20.85
N LYS A 333 14.39 -23.53 -21.42
CA LYS A 333 15.03 -22.20 -21.37
C LYS A 333 14.48 -21.32 -20.27
N TRP A 334 14.12 -21.88 -19.12
CA TRP A 334 13.51 -21.20 -17.99
C TRP A 334 14.33 -20.01 -17.44
N TYR A 335 15.64 -20.03 -17.67
CA TYR A 335 16.60 -19.01 -17.24
C TYR A 335 16.67 -17.79 -18.17
N GLU A 336 16.13 -17.86 -19.39
CA GLU A 336 16.17 -16.74 -20.32
C GLU A 336 15.33 -15.54 -19.87
N ILE A 337 15.92 -14.36 -20.01
CA ILE A 337 15.24 -13.09 -19.79
C ILE A 337 14.76 -12.57 -21.17
N ARG A 338 13.49 -12.79 -21.49
CA ARG A 338 12.91 -12.50 -22.81
C ARG A 338 13.09 -11.07 -23.30
N GLU A 339 13.16 -10.10 -22.38
CA GLU A 339 13.30 -8.67 -22.69
C GLU A 339 14.71 -8.30 -23.19
N ILE A 340 15.69 -9.21 -23.04
CA ILE A 340 17.07 -9.01 -23.52
C ILE A 340 17.35 -9.84 -24.76
N CYS A 341 16.66 -10.95 -24.95
CA CYS A 341 16.85 -11.90 -26.05
C CYS A 341 15.89 -11.61 -27.23
N GLY A 342 14.99 -10.64 -27.10
CA GLY A 342 14.11 -10.19 -28.17
C GLY A 342 14.65 -8.93 -28.87
N GLU A 343 14.75 -8.95 -30.19
CA GLU A 343 15.01 -7.81 -31.07
C GLU A 343 14.05 -6.65 -30.84
#